data_515f1f0e02c81fac230098b7fee790d7
#
_entry.id   515f1f0e02c81fac230098b7fee790d7
#
_cell.length_a   1.000
_cell.length_b   1.000
_cell.length_c   1.000
_cell.angle_alpha   90.00
_cell.angle_beta   90.00
_cell.angle_gamma   90.00
#
_symmetry.space_group_name_H-M   'P 1'
#
loop_
_entity.id
_entity.type
_entity.pdbx_description
1 polymer ?
#
loop_
_entity_poly.entity_id
_entity_poly.type
_entity_poly.pdbx_seq_one_letter_code
_entity_poly.pdbx_strand_id
1 'polypeptide(L)'
;MKTYAEYRKQVEEALSGQLRSLGEIPDILLKAMEYSLLAGGKRLRAVLLLASCEAIGGDTGKALPFACALEMIHTYSLIHDDLPAMDNDDLRRGQLTNHRKFGEDVAILAGDGLLSAAMELMARQAAQLAKAGDC
;
A
#
# COMPACT_ATOMS: atom_id res chain seq x y z
N MET A 1 -11.43 -15.87 -14.80
CA MET A 1 -11.05 -14.98 -13.67
C MET A 1 -10.05 -15.67 -12.77
N LYS A 2 -9.16 -14.90 -12.19
CA LYS A 2 -8.21 -15.41 -11.19
C LYS A 2 -8.92 -15.74 -9.88
N THR A 3 -8.30 -16.60 -9.08
CA THR A 3 -8.74 -16.87 -7.71
C THR A 3 -8.33 -15.73 -6.78
N TYR A 4 -8.92 -15.69 -5.58
CA TYR A 4 -8.52 -14.75 -4.53
C TYR A 4 -7.01 -14.82 -4.26
N ALA A 5 -6.48 -16.05 -4.13
CA ALA A 5 -5.06 -16.27 -3.86
C ALA A 5 -4.15 -15.73 -4.97
N GLU A 6 -4.56 -15.86 -6.22
CA GLU A 6 -3.80 -15.34 -7.37
C GLU A 6 -3.80 -13.81 -7.40
N TYR A 7 -4.93 -13.15 -7.15
CA TYR A 7 -4.98 -11.69 -7.04
C TYR A 7 -4.12 -11.20 -5.87
N ARG A 8 -4.25 -11.85 -4.72
CA ARG A 8 -3.46 -11.51 -3.53
C ARG A 8 -1.97 -11.61 -3.81
N LYS A 9 -1.55 -12.69 -4.45
CA LYS A 9 -0.14 -12.90 -4.84
C LYS A 9 0.35 -11.79 -5.78
N GLN A 10 -0.46 -11.42 -6.76
CA GLN A 10 -0.14 -10.35 -7.70
C GLN A 10 0.12 -9.03 -6.96
N VAL A 11 -0.70 -8.70 -5.97
CA VAL A 11 -0.52 -7.50 -5.14
C VAL A 11 0.73 -7.60 -4.28
N GLU A 12 0.91 -8.72 -3.56
CA GLU A 12 2.06 -8.94 -2.67
C GLU A 12 3.40 -8.80 -3.41
N GLU A 13 3.50 -9.35 -4.61
CA GLU A 13 4.71 -9.30 -5.43
C GLU A 13 5.00 -7.89 -5.97
N ALA A 14 3.99 -7.04 -6.07
CA ALA A 14 4.12 -5.69 -6.65
C ALA A 14 4.36 -4.57 -5.63
N LEU A 15 3.94 -4.75 -4.38
CA LEU A 15 3.89 -3.67 -3.38
C LEU A 15 5.21 -2.93 -3.19
N SER A 16 6.30 -3.65 -2.93
CA SER A 16 7.62 -3.03 -2.70
C SER A 16 8.13 -2.31 -3.93
N GLY A 17 8.01 -2.93 -5.11
CA GLY A 17 8.44 -2.33 -6.37
C GLY A 17 7.65 -1.06 -6.72
N GLN A 18 6.35 -1.05 -6.48
CA GLN A 18 5.50 0.11 -6.70
C GLN A 18 5.90 1.28 -5.78
N LEU A 19 6.15 1.02 -4.50
CA LEU A 19 6.60 2.02 -3.56
C LEU A 19 7.96 2.60 -3.98
N ARG A 20 8.92 1.74 -4.28
CA ARG A 20 10.30 2.14 -4.65
C ARG A 20 10.38 2.84 -6.01
N SER A 21 9.41 2.62 -6.90
CA SER A 21 9.35 3.27 -8.22
C SER A 21 9.14 4.79 -8.14
N LEU A 22 8.67 5.29 -7.01
CA LEU A 22 8.34 6.71 -6.85
C LEU A 22 9.56 7.61 -6.64
N GLY A 23 10.73 7.05 -6.35
CA GLY A 23 11.97 7.80 -6.15
C GLY A 23 12.75 7.35 -4.93
N GLU A 24 13.72 8.15 -4.54
CA GLU A 24 14.54 7.87 -3.36
C GLU A 24 13.78 8.21 -2.08
N ILE A 25 13.79 7.25 -1.15
CA ILE A 25 13.22 7.42 0.19
C ILE A 25 14.35 7.18 1.20
N PRO A 26 14.55 8.04 2.20
CA PRO A 26 15.55 7.80 3.24
C PRO A 26 15.40 6.40 3.87
N ASP A 27 16.52 5.72 4.11
CA ASP A 27 16.52 4.31 4.52
C ASP A 27 15.64 4.01 5.73
N ILE A 28 15.72 4.83 6.78
CA ILE A 28 14.92 4.61 8.00
C ILE A 28 13.42 4.73 7.70
N LEU A 29 13.05 5.67 6.87
CA LEU A 29 11.65 5.88 6.48
C LEU A 29 11.16 4.74 5.61
N LEU A 30 11.94 4.33 4.61
CA LEU A 30 11.61 3.20 3.75
C LEU A 30 11.43 1.90 4.56
N LYS A 31 12.34 1.63 5.50
CA LYS A 31 12.24 0.46 6.39
C LYS A 31 10.94 0.48 7.19
N ALA A 32 10.59 1.63 7.76
CA ALA A 32 9.36 1.77 8.54
C ALA A 32 8.10 1.61 7.67
N MET A 33 8.10 2.20 6.47
CA MET A 33 6.99 2.07 5.53
C MET A 33 6.82 0.61 5.08
N GLU A 34 7.88 -0.05 4.66
CA GLU A 34 7.85 -1.43 4.20
C GLU A 34 7.53 -2.41 5.34
N TYR A 35 8.00 -2.15 6.54
CA TYR A 35 7.71 -2.98 7.72
C TYR A 35 6.20 -3.20 7.90
N SER A 36 5.41 -2.16 7.81
CA SER A 36 3.96 -2.26 7.94
C SER A 36 3.28 -2.66 6.64
N LEU A 37 3.71 -2.13 5.50
CA LEU A 37 3.09 -2.42 4.20
C LEU A 37 3.26 -3.89 3.81
N LEU A 38 4.41 -4.49 4.09
CA LEU A 38 4.75 -5.87 3.72
C LEU A 38 4.46 -6.88 4.84
N ALA A 39 3.89 -6.46 5.95
CA ALA A 39 3.61 -7.33 7.10
C ALA A 39 2.55 -8.42 6.83
N GLY A 40 1.96 -8.41 5.66
CA GLY A 40 0.92 -9.35 5.28
C GLY A 40 -0.49 -8.81 5.52
N GLY A 41 -1.46 -9.70 5.48
CA GLY A 41 -2.86 -9.37 5.62
C GLY A 41 -3.70 -9.98 4.52
N LYS A 42 -5.01 -9.73 4.57
CA LYS A 42 -5.96 -10.31 3.61
C LYS A 42 -5.90 -9.64 2.24
N ARG A 43 -5.41 -8.42 2.16
CA ARG A 43 -5.38 -7.61 0.92
C ARG A 43 -6.75 -7.47 0.25
N LEU A 44 -7.81 -7.50 1.05
CA LEU A 44 -9.18 -7.56 0.52
C LEU A 44 -9.51 -6.39 -0.41
N ARG A 45 -9.11 -5.16 -0.06
CA ARG A 45 -9.39 -3.96 -0.87
C ARG A 45 -8.74 -4.05 -2.25
N ALA A 46 -7.48 -4.44 -2.28
CA ALA A 46 -6.73 -4.61 -3.52
C ALA A 46 -7.30 -5.74 -4.37
N VAL A 47 -7.63 -6.88 -3.76
CA VAL A 47 -8.23 -8.03 -4.46
C VAL A 47 -9.57 -7.64 -5.07
N LEU A 48 -10.43 -6.95 -4.32
CA LEU A 48 -11.73 -6.50 -4.83
C LEU A 48 -11.58 -5.55 -6.02
N LEU A 49 -10.60 -4.64 -5.96
CA LEU A 49 -10.34 -3.72 -7.08
C LEU A 49 -9.94 -4.50 -8.34
N LEU A 50 -8.97 -5.43 -8.22
CA LEU A 50 -8.50 -6.22 -9.36
C LEU A 50 -9.59 -7.14 -9.90
N ALA A 51 -10.35 -7.81 -9.04
CA ALA A 51 -11.44 -8.69 -9.44
C ALA A 51 -12.55 -7.91 -10.16
N SER A 52 -12.89 -6.73 -9.66
CA SER A 52 -13.89 -5.86 -10.29
C SER A 52 -13.43 -5.40 -11.67
N CYS A 53 -12.15 -5.01 -11.80
CA CYS A 53 -11.56 -4.63 -13.08
C CYS A 53 -11.67 -5.77 -14.10
N GLU A 54 -11.25 -6.97 -13.71
CA GLU A 54 -11.30 -8.14 -14.61
C GLU A 54 -12.73 -8.53 -14.97
N ALA A 55 -13.68 -8.42 -14.03
CA ALA A 55 -15.07 -8.77 -14.25
C ALA A 55 -15.75 -7.93 -15.35
N ILE A 56 -15.29 -6.70 -15.55
CA ILE A 56 -15.80 -5.82 -16.61
C ILE A 56 -14.90 -5.84 -17.87
N GLY A 57 -13.99 -6.80 -17.95
CA GLY A 57 -13.08 -6.96 -19.10
C GLY A 57 -11.86 -6.05 -19.10
N GLY A 58 -11.54 -5.42 -17.96
CA GLY A 58 -10.37 -4.56 -17.82
C GLY A 58 -9.06 -5.33 -17.64
N ASP A 59 -7.96 -4.64 -17.84
CA ASP A 59 -6.60 -5.17 -17.66
C ASP A 59 -6.13 -4.97 -16.22
N THR A 60 -5.99 -6.07 -15.48
CA THR A 60 -5.53 -6.03 -14.08
C THR A 60 -4.12 -5.48 -13.92
N GLY A 61 -3.26 -5.59 -14.95
CA GLY A 61 -1.93 -4.98 -14.94
C GLY A 61 -1.99 -3.45 -14.90
N LYS A 62 -2.94 -2.86 -15.61
CA LYS A 62 -3.18 -1.42 -15.58
C LYS A 62 -3.82 -0.96 -14.27
N ALA A 63 -4.63 -1.82 -13.65
CA ALA A 63 -5.27 -1.54 -12.36
C ALA A 63 -4.34 -1.78 -11.15
N LEU A 64 -3.28 -2.55 -11.31
CA LEU A 64 -2.40 -2.96 -10.21
C LEU A 64 -1.79 -1.80 -9.41
N PRO A 65 -1.30 -0.70 -10.01
CA PRO A 65 -0.82 0.44 -9.23
C PRO A 65 -1.89 1.03 -8.31
N PHE A 66 -3.15 1.11 -8.76
CA PHE A 66 -4.27 1.56 -7.93
C PHE A 66 -4.55 0.60 -6.77
N ALA A 67 -4.48 -0.71 -7.01
CA ALA A 67 -4.65 -1.72 -5.98
C ALA A 67 -3.55 -1.60 -4.90
N CYS A 68 -2.30 -1.42 -5.30
CA CYS A 68 -1.19 -1.17 -4.39
C CYS A 68 -1.37 0.13 -3.61
N ALA A 69 -1.83 1.20 -4.27
CA ALA A 69 -2.12 2.47 -3.61
C ALA A 69 -3.19 2.33 -2.52
N LEU A 70 -4.24 1.55 -2.75
CA LEU A 70 -5.26 1.27 -1.72
C LEU A 70 -4.65 0.57 -0.50
N GLU A 71 -3.73 -0.36 -0.70
CA GLU A 71 -3.03 -1.01 0.42
C GLU A 71 -2.11 -0.04 1.17
N MET A 72 -1.48 0.90 0.47
CA MET A 72 -0.69 1.96 1.11
C MET A 72 -1.57 2.86 1.98
N ILE A 73 -2.73 3.27 1.48
CA ILE A 73 -3.69 4.08 2.24
C ILE A 73 -4.19 3.32 3.47
N HIS A 74 -4.54 2.05 3.31
CA HIS A 74 -4.98 1.20 4.41
C HIS A 74 -3.88 1.08 5.47
N THR A 75 -2.64 0.80 5.04
CA THR A 75 -1.50 0.65 5.94
C THR A 75 -1.18 1.95 6.69
N TYR A 76 -1.18 3.10 6.00
CA TYR A 76 -1.03 4.39 6.68
C TYR A 76 -2.05 4.56 7.80
N SER A 77 -3.31 4.24 7.54
CA SER A 77 -4.37 4.39 8.54
C SER A 77 -4.12 3.50 9.77
N LEU A 78 -3.63 2.29 9.56
CA LEU A 78 -3.30 1.38 10.66
C LEU A 78 -2.11 1.89 11.49
N ILE A 79 -1.06 2.40 10.84
CA ILE A 79 0.11 2.95 11.55
C ILE A 79 -0.32 4.11 12.45
N HIS A 80 -1.14 5.02 11.94
CA HIS A 80 -1.59 6.19 12.70
C HIS A 80 -2.60 5.81 13.79
N ASP A 81 -3.51 4.88 13.54
CA ASP A 81 -4.46 4.39 14.54
C ASP A 81 -3.76 3.72 15.74
N ASP A 82 -2.62 3.07 15.51
CA ASP A 82 -1.85 2.40 16.55
C ASP A 82 -1.09 3.36 17.48
N LEU A 83 -0.91 4.62 17.08
CA LEU A 83 -0.14 5.60 17.87
C LEU A 83 -0.71 5.79 19.28
N PRO A 84 0.13 6.17 20.27
CA PRO A 84 -0.32 6.42 21.65
C PRO A 84 -1.43 7.44 21.77
N ALA A 85 -1.46 8.45 20.89
CA ALA A 85 -2.51 9.47 20.87
C ALA A 85 -3.85 8.97 20.29
N MET A 86 -3.86 7.79 19.69
CA MET A 86 -5.02 7.15 19.08
C MET A 86 -5.38 5.89 19.89
N ASP A 87 -5.28 4.71 19.31
CA ASP A 87 -5.64 3.46 19.98
C ASP A 87 -4.59 2.95 20.96
N ASN A 88 -3.36 3.45 20.89
CA ASN A 88 -2.23 3.10 21.75
C ASN A 88 -1.95 1.59 21.77
N ASP A 89 -1.88 0.97 20.61
CA ASP A 89 -1.59 -0.45 20.48
C ASP A 89 -0.09 -0.74 20.44
N ASP A 90 0.33 -1.76 21.15
CA ASP A 90 1.72 -2.21 21.17
C ASP A 90 2.00 -3.30 20.13
N LEU A 91 0.99 -4.09 19.79
CA LEU A 91 1.10 -5.23 18.89
C LEU A 91 0.01 -5.20 17.82
N ARG A 92 0.38 -5.65 16.62
CA ARG A 92 -0.54 -5.91 15.52
C ARG A 92 -0.14 -7.23 14.86
N ARG A 93 -1.08 -8.18 14.79
CA ARG A 93 -0.82 -9.53 14.27
C ARG A 93 0.38 -10.21 14.91
N GLY A 94 0.56 -10.02 16.21
CA GLY A 94 1.65 -10.61 16.98
C GLY A 94 3.01 -9.93 16.82
N GLN A 95 3.11 -8.86 16.03
CA GLN A 95 4.32 -8.08 15.86
C GLN A 95 4.19 -6.71 16.50
N LEU A 96 5.32 -6.09 16.87
CA LEU A 96 5.34 -4.73 17.39
C LEU A 96 4.71 -3.78 16.36
N THR A 97 3.91 -2.83 16.84
CA THR A 97 3.39 -1.74 16.02
C THR A 97 4.54 -0.85 15.53
N ASN A 98 4.30 -0.11 14.48
CA ASN A 98 5.34 0.70 13.82
C ASN A 98 6.04 1.65 14.81
N HIS A 99 5.27 2.38 15.63
CA HIS A 99 5.83 3.33 16.60
C HIS A 99 6.61 2.64 17.72
N ARG A 100 6.25 1.42 18.06
CA ARG A 100 6.99 0.64 19.07
C ARG A 100 8.34 0.15 18.54
N LYS A 101 8.41 -0.13 17.25
CA LYS A 101 9.65 -0.59 16.61
C LYS A 101 10.57 0.56 16.19
N PHE A 102 10.02 1.63 15.62
CA PHE A 102 10.81 2.71 15.00
C PHE A 102 10.74 4.06 15.74
N GLY A 103 9.85 4.20 16.72
CA GLY A 103 9.56 5.46 17.41
C GLY A 103 8.35 6.17 16.83
N GLU A 104 7.74 7.04 17.63
CA GLU A 104 6.52 7.75 17.24
C GLU A 104 6.73 8.71 16.07
N ASP A 105 7.85 9.43 16.05
CA ASP A 105 8.22 10.36 15.00
C ASP A 105 8.36 9.66 13.64
N VAL A 106 9.10 8.57 13.60
CA VAL A 106 9.27 7.78 12.37
C VAL A 106 7.93 7.15 11.94
N ALA A 107 7.12 6.66 12.87
CA ALA A 107 5.81 6.08 12.55
C ALA A 107 4.86 7.12 11.95
N ILE A 108 4.82 8.34 12.48
CA ILE A 108 4.03 9.43 11.92
C ILE A 108 4.45 9.71 10.49
N LEU A 109 5.75 9.85 10.26
CA LEU A 109 6.29 10.11 8.92
C LEU A 109 6.10 8.94 7.97
N ALA A 110 6.19 7.70 8.45
CA ALA A 110 5.94 6.52 7.63
C ALA A 110 4.48 6.47 7.16
N GLY A 111 3.53 6.77 8.02
CA GLY A 111 2.12 6.89 7.65
C GLY A 111 1.88 8.00 6.64
N ASP A 112 2.40 9.20 6.89
CA ASP A 112 2.32 10.33 5.97
C ASP A 112 2.93 10.00 4.62
N GLY A 113 4.10 9.35 4.64
CA GLY A 113 4.81 8.93 3.44
C GLY A 113 4.02 7.93 2.60
N LEU A 114 3.38 6.95 3.24
CA LEU A 114 2.54 5.96 2.54
C LEU A 114 1.31 6.62 1.90
N LEU A 115 0.66 7.54 2.59
CA LEU A 115 -0.48 8.26 2.04
C LEU A 115 -0.07 9.10 0.83
N SER A 116 1.03 9.85 0.94
CA SER A 116 1.57 10.66 -0.15
C SER A 116 2.01 9.80 -1.33
N ALA A 117 2.66 8.67 -1.06
CA ALA A 117 3.08 7.71 -2.08
C ALA A 117 1.88 7.14 -2.84
N ALA A 118 0.80 6.81 -2.13
CA ALA A 118 -0.43 6.31 -2.75
C ALA A 118 -1.02 7.32 -3.73
N MET A 119 -1.11 8.59 -3.34
CA MET A 119 -1.63 9.66 -4.20
C MET A 119 -0.75 9.88 -5.43
N GLU A 120 0.57 9.90 -5.25
CA GLU A 120 1.51 10.03 -6.37
C GLU A 120 1.42 8.85 -7.33
N LEU A 121 1.37 7.62 -6.81
CA LEU A 121 1.27 6.40 -7.61
C LEU A 121 0.01 6.41 -8.47
N MET A 122 -1.13 6.77 -7.90
CA MET A 122 -2.39 6.86 -8.65
C MET A 122 -2.34 7.95 -9.71
N ALA A 123 -1.78 9.12 -9.39
CA ALA A 123 -1.66 10.22 -10.33
C ALA A 123 -0.75 9.87 -11.51
N ARG A 124 0.39 9.23 -11.26
CA ARG A 124 1.30 8.78 -12.31
C ARG A 124 0.65 7.75 -13.23
N GLN A 125 -0.05 6.77 -12.66
CA GLN A 125 -0.74 5.73 -13.44
C GLN A 125 -1.87 6.33 -14.27
N ALA A 126 -2.67 7.22 -13.70
CA ALA A 126 -3.73 7.91 -14.42
C ALA A 126 -3.17 8.72 -15.61
N ALA A 127 -2.05 9.41 -15.42
CA ALA A 127 -1.38 10.15 -16.48
C ALA A 127 -0.88 9.23 -17.61
N GLN A 128 -0.33 8.06 -17.27
CA GLN A 128 0.10 7.07 -18.27
C GLN A 128 -1.08 6.51 -19.08
N LEU A 129 -2.19 6.20 -18.40
CA LEU A 129 -3.40 5.70 -19.07
C LEU A 129 -4.00 6.76 -20.00
N ALA A 130 -4.00 8.02 -19.59
CA ALA A 130 -4.46 9.12 -20.42
C ALA A 130 -3.62 9.28 -21.69
N LYS A 131 -2.29 9.18 -21.60
CA LYS A 131 -1.38 9.22 -22.75
C LYS A 131 -1.58 8.05 -23.71
N ALA A 132 -1.92 6.87 -23.18
CA ALA A 132 -2.19 5.69 -23.99
C ALA A 132 -3.60 5.68 -24.61
N GLY A 133 -4.46 6.66 -24.26
CA GLY A 133 -5.84 6.69 -24.72
C GLY A 133 -6.75 5.70 -23.99
N ASP A 134 -6.36 5.25 -22.82
CA ASP A 134 -7.07 4.24 -22.02
C ASP A 134 -8.00 4.84 -20.94
N CYS A 135 -8.21 6.13 -20.98
CA CYS A 135 -9.12 6.82 -20.05
C CYS A 135 -10.46 7.11 -20.69
#